data_71d6769acad454d4c2aeffae7bed0e97
#
_entry.id   71d6769acad454d4c2aeffae7bed0e97
#
_cell.length_a   1.000
_cell.length_b   1.000
_cell.length_c   1.000
_cell.angle_alpha   90.00
_cell.angle_beta   90.00
_cell.angle_gamma   90.00
#
_symmetry.space_group_name_H-M   'P 1'
#
loop_
_entity.id
_entity.type
_entity.pdbx_description
1 polymer ?
#
loop_
_entity_poly.entity_id
_entity_poly.type
_entity_poly.pdbx_seq_one_letter_code
_entity_poly.pdbx_strand_id
1 'polypeptide(L)'
;MKDKIFGILQRVGRSFMLPIAILPVAGLLLGIGSSFTNETMLETYGLMRILGPGTIFAAVFEVMSEAGNVVFANLPILFAMGVAIGMAKKEKEVAALSAAIAFFIMHASISALITINGGTESMLAGAVVSVCGITSLQMGVFGGILVGLGVAALHNRFYKIELPQVLSFFGGSRFVPIISALVYTGVGILMFFIWPAIQKGIYTVGDLVLNSGYAGTWVYGFMERLLIPFGLHHVFYLPFWQTAVGGTLEVGRRVVEGAQNIFFAQLADPSVTKYAVSATRFMSGKFPLMIFGLPGAALAMYKTAAPEKRKAAGGLLLSAALTAMITGITEPLEFTFLFVAPALYGIHCILAGFAYMLMHVFEVGVGMTFSGGLIDLTLFGIMQGNAKTNWIWIVIVGIGYFIVYYVLFYYLIRRFDLKTPGRDNNDEVKLYRRSDVDARKHGENAGEQGSDNGRNTDVFRNHSPQMETSRLICEGLGGKTNISDVDCCATRLRCTVYDAALVKEDVLRASGASGVVKKGYGVQIIYGPKVSVIKSNLEDYLEGYDEKAVIAVSILSPVTGEVFELSSVPDEAFSSGIMGDGIAVLPTDPEITAPVAGTIAFVFDTKHA
;
A
#
# COMPACT_ATOMS: atom_id res chain seq x y z
N MET A 1 -7.92 7.52 25.66
CA MET A 1 -6.53 7.05 25.60
C MET A 1 -6.38 5.84 24.67
N LYS A 2 -7.23 4.80 24.77
CA LYS A 2 -7.19 3.60 23.89
C LYS A 2 -7.33 3.94 22.40
N ASP A 3 -8.26 4.82 22.01
CA ASP A 3 -8.50 5.19 20.62
C ASP A 3 -7.33 5.97 20.01
N LYS A 4 -6.64 6.80 20.80
CA LYS A 4 -5.45 7.53 20.37
C LYS A 4 -4.28 6.60 20.10
N ILE A 5 -4.04 5.61 20.97
CA ILE A 5 -3.00 4.59 20.80
C ILE A 5 -3.32 3.74 19.58
N PHE A 6 -4.57 3.30 19.42
CA PHE A 6 -5.01 2.52 18.27
C PHE A 6 -4.81 3.29 16.95
N GLY A 7 -5.15 4.58 16.89
CA GLY A 7 -4.92 5.43 15.72
C GLY A 7 -3.42 5.61 15.39
N ILE A 8 -2.55 5.67 16.40
CA ILE A 8 -1.09 5.72 16.19
C ILE A 8 -0.60 4.40 15.60
N LEU A 9 -1.00 3.25 16.17
CA LEU A 9 -0.62 1.92 15.68
C LEU A 9 -1.07 1.69 14.23
N GLN A 10 -2.28 2.14 13.89
CA GLN A 10 -2.76 2.07 12.51
C GLN A 10 -1.93 2.92 11.55
N ARG A 11 -1.52 4.13 11.93
CA ARG A 11 -0.64 4.97 11.10
C ARG A 11 0.73 4.36 10.92
N VAL A 12 1.32 3.85 11.99
CA VAL A 12 2.61 3.12 11.95
C VAL A 12 2.50 1.91 11.01
N GLY A 13 1.47 1.08 11.17
CA GLY A 13 1.25 -0.07 10.28
C GLY A 13 1.09 0.33 8.80
N ARG A 14 0.44 1.46 8.52
CA ARG A 14 0.32 1.99 7.14
C ARG A 14 1.65 2.49 6.58
N SER A 15 2.50 3.08 7.41
CA SER A 15 3.80 3.57 6.96
C SER A 15 4.73 2.45 6.48
N PHE A 16 4.48 1.20 6.89
CA PHE A 16 5.20 0.03 6.40
C PHE A 16 4.84 -0.34 4.95
N MET A 17 3.71 0.11 4.42
CA MET A 17 3.29 -0.26 3.06
C MET A 17 4.27 0.23 2.00
N LEU A 18 4.88 1.41 2.18
CA LEU A 18 5.80 1.96 1.18
C LEU A 18 7.07 1.11 1.03
N PRO A 19 7.83 0.80 2.11
CA PRO A 19 8.99 -0.09 2.00
C PRO A 19 8.63 -1.53 1.64
N ILE A 20 7.42 -2.01 2.01
CA ILE A 20 6.97 -3.37 1.65
C ILE A 20 6.62 -3.46 0.15
N ALA A 21 6.17 -2.37 -0.48
CA ALA A 21 5.74 -2.38 -1.88
C ALA A 21 6.85 -2.75 -2.88
N ILE A 22 8.14 -2.60 -2.51
CA ILE A 22 9.26 -3.02 -3.36
C ILE A 22 9.55 -4.53 -3.28
N LEU A 23 9.12 -5.21 -2.19
CA LEU A 23 9.47 -6.61 -1.94
C LEU A 23 9.02 -7.57 -3.06
N PRO A 24 7.83 -7.43 -3.67
CA PRO A 24 7.44 -8.28 -4.81
C PRO A 24 8.42 -8.18 -5.98
N VAL A 25 8.87 -6.97 -6.31
CA VAL A 25 9.83 -6.76 -7.42
C VAL A 25 11.20 -7.32 -7.06
N ALA A 26 11.68 -7.02 -5.86
CA ALA A 26 12.95 -7.56 -5.36
C ALA A 26 12.94 -9.09 -5.29
N GLY A 27 11.84 -9.67 -4.79
CA GLY A 27 11.68 -11.12 -4.73
C GLY A 27 11.57 -11.78 -6.09
N LEU A 28 10.92 -11.12 -7.06
CA LEU A 28 10.85 -11.62 -8.44
C LEU A 28 12.25 -11.61 -9.08
N LEU A 29 13.01 -10.54 -8.92
CA LEU A 29 14.38 -10.46 -9.41
C LEU A 29 15.27 -11.54 -8.77
N LEU A 30 15.23 -11.67 -7.44
CA LEU A 30 15.98 -12.69 -6.71
C LEU A 30 15.50 -14.10 -7.08
N GLY A 31 14.19 -14.33 -7.13
CA GLY A 31 13.60 -15.64 -7.42
C GLY A 31 13.93 -16.15 -8.83
N ILE A 32 13.77 -15.30 -9.84
CA ILE A 32 14.14 -15.66 -11.22
C ILE A 32 15.67 -15.80 -11.32
N GLY A 33 16.41 -14.82 -10.82
CA GLY A 33 17.88 -14.83 -10.86
C GLY A 33 18.44 -16.09 -10.23
N SER A 34 18.13 -16.37 -8.96
CA SER A 34 18.64 -17.55 -8.24
C SER A 34 18.13 -18.88 -8.80
N SER A 35 16.94 -18.93 -9.37
CA SER A 35 16.44 -20.15 -10.02
C SER A 35 17.24 -20.52 -11.25
N PHE A 36 17.51 -19.54 -12.12
CA PHE A 36 18.23 -19.76 -13.38
C PHE A 36 19.76 -19.70 -13.26
N THR A 37 20.31 -19.45 -12.07
CA THR A 37 21.73 -19.64 -11.73
C THR A 37 21.97 -20.92 -10.93
N ASN A 38 20.94 -21.66 -10.55
CA ASN A 38 21.05 -22.89 -9.78
C ASN A 38 21.48 -24.06 -10.67
N GLU A 39 22.73 -24.53 -10.55
CA GLU A 39 23.31 -25.59 -11.38
C GLU A 39 22.48 -26.88 -11.35
N THR A 40 22.01 -27.32 -10.17
CA THR A 40 21.19 -28.53 -10.04
C THR A 40 19.89 -28.43 -10.85
N MET A 41 19.27 -27.26 -10.86
CA MET A 41 18.07 -27.01 -11.66
C MET A 41 18.40 -27.03 -13.14
N LEU A 42 19.48 -26.36 -13.56
CA LEU A 42 19.91 -26.30 -14.94
C LEU A 42 20.28 -27.70 -15.50
N GLU A 43 20.91 -28.54 -14.69
CA GLU A 43 21.20 -29.93 -15.05
C GLU A 43 19.92 -30.77 -15.19
N THR A 44 19.02 -30.69 -14.21
CA THR A 44 17.75 -31.43 -14.19
C THR A 44 16.90 -31.17 -15.44
N TYR A 45 16.87 -29.91 -15.91
CA TYR A 45 16.10 -29.51 -17.09
C TYR A 45 16.92 -29.46 -18.39
N GLY A 46 18.18 -29.87 -18.37
CA GLY A 46 19.05 -29.88 -19.56
C GLY A 46 19.42 -28.50 -20.09
N LEU A 47 19.37 -27.46 -19.23
CA LEU A 47 19.57 -26.06 -19.62
C LEU A 47 21.01 -25.57 -19.46
N MET A 48 21.92 -26.39 -18.93
CA MET A 48 23.33 -26.01 -18.67
C MET A 48 24.05 -25.42 -19.87
N ARG A 49 23.78 -25.91 -21.08
CA ARG A 49 24.43 -25.41 -22.30
C ARG A 49 24.02 -23.97 -22.65
N ILE A 50 22.80 -23.55 -22.29
CA ILE A 50 22.23 -22.24 -22.66
C ILE A 50 22.38 -21.25 -21.51
N LEU A 51 22.14 -21.70 -20.28
CA LEU A 51 22.04 -20.86 -19.08
C LEU A 51 23.17 -21.11 -18.07
N GLY A 52 24.07 -22.07 -18.34
CA GLY A 52 25.14 -22.44 -17.42
C GLY A 52 26.23 -21.37 -17.29
N PRO A 53 27.14 -21.54 -16.31
CA PRO A 53 28.22 -20.60 -16.03
C PRO A 53 29.02 -20.21 -17.29
N GLY A 54 29.33 -18.93 -17.42
CA GLY A 54 30.08 -18.37 -18.56
C GLY A 54 29.22 -17.95 -19.76
N THR A 55 27.90 -18.15 -19.72
CA THR A 55 26.99 -17.63 -20.76
C THR A 55 26.52 -16.21 -20.41
N ILE A 56 26.11 -15.45 -21.44
CA ILE A 56 25.54 -14.10 -21.25
C ILE A 56 24.26 -14.17 -20.40
N PHE A 57 23.45 -15.21 -20.58
CA PHE A 57 22.21 -15.38 -19.82
C PHE A 57 22.50 -15.64 -18.34
N ALA A 58 23.50 -16.46 -18.00
CA ALA A 58 23.94 -16.65 -16.61
C ALA A 58 24.34 -15.32 -15.97
N ALA A 59 25.10 -14.48 -16.67
CA ALA A 59 25.48 -13.16 -16.17
C ALA A 59 24.25 -12.24 -15.93
N VAL A 60 23.26 -12.26 -16.81
CA VAL A 60 22.00 -11.49 -16.62
C VAL A 60 21.24 -11.98 -15.39
N PHE A 61 21.09 -13.27 -15.21
CA PHE A 61 20.39 -13.83 -14.06
C PHE A 61 21.14 -13.61 -12.74
N GLU A 62 22.48 -13.64 -12.77
CA GLU A 62 23.30 -13.26 -11.61
C GLU A 62 23.06 -11.79 -11.21
N VAL A 63 23.07 -10.86 -12.18
CA VAL A 63 22.75 -9.45 -11.94
C VAL A 63 21.35 -9.28 -11.38
N MET A 64 20.36 -10.05 -11.86
CA MET A 64 18.99 -10.03 -11.32
C MET A 64 18.96 -10.54 -9.87
N SER A 65 19.67 -11.62 -9.59
CA SER A 65 19.77 -12.19 -8.25
C SER A 65 20.35 -11.18 -7.25
N GLU A 66 21.49 -10.58 -7.60
CA GLU A 66 22.14 -9.58 -6.76
C GLU A 66 21.32 -8.30 -6.61
N ALA A 67 20.65 -7.82 -7.68
CA ALA A 67 19.75 -6.68 -7.62
C ALA A 67 18.53 -6.93 -6.70
N GLY A 68 18.02 -8.16 -6.65
CA GLY A 68 16.98 -8.54 -5.70
C GLY A 68 17.52 -8.63 -4.28
N ASN A 69 18.66 -9.30 -4.09
CA ASN A 69 19.27 -9.53 -2.80
C ASN A 69 19.65 -8.22 -2.07
N VAL A 70 20.19 -7.24 -2.78
CA VAL A 70 20.57 -5.94 -2.18
C VAL A 70 19.39 -5.20 -1.53
N VAL A 71 18.18 -5.36 -2.08
CA VAL A 71 16.97 -4.76 -1.48
C VAL A 71 16.65 -5.41 -0.13
N PHE A 72 16.69 -6.74 -0.05
CA PHE A 72 16.46 -7.47 1.21
C PHE A 72 17.53 -7.17 2.25
N ALA A 73 18.81 -7.12 1.85
CA ALA A 73 19.93 -6.81 2.74
C ALA A 73 19.83 -5.39 3.34
N ASN A 74 19.19 -4.45 2.64
CA ASN A 74 19.07 -3.05 3.05
C ASN A 74 17.64 -2.64 3.45
N LEU A 75 16.76 -3.59 3.74
CA LEU A 75 15.42 -3.30 4.24
C LEU A 75 15.39 -2.33 5.43
N PRO A 76 16.29 -2.39 6.43
CA PRO A 76 16.24 -1.49 7.57
C PRO A 76 16.25 0.00 7.20
N ILE A 77 17.10 0.43 6.27
CA ILE A 77 17.12 1.84 5.83
C ILE A 77 15.86 2.21 5.03
N LEU A 78 15.34 1.28 4.20
CA LEU A 78 14.08 1.49 3.47
C LEU A 78 12.91 1.67 4.43
N PHE A 79 12.87 0.91 5.53
CA PHE A 79 11.89 1.09 6.60
C PHE A 79 12.08 2.41 7.35
N ALA A 80 13.32 2.85 7.63
CA ALA A 80 13.57 4.14 8.25
C ALA A 80 12.97 5.30 7.42
N MET A 81 13.27 5.30 6.13
CA MET A 81 12.75 6.32 5.20
C MET A 81 11.22 6.20 5.02
N GLY A 82 10.71 5.00 4.79
CA GLY A 82 9.28 4.77 4.54
C GLY A 82 8.40 5.11 5.75
N VAL A 83 8.86 4.79 6.96
CA VAL A 83 8.16 5.16 8.19
C VAL A 83 8.19 6.67 8.42
N ALA A 84 9.33 7.32 8.15
CA ALA A 84 9.43 8.77 8.26
C ALA A 84 8.46 9.47 7.28
N ILE A 85 8.39 9.03 6.02
CA ILE A 85 7.45 9.52 5.01
C ILE A 85 6.00 9.32 5.46
N GLY A 86 5.65 8.12 5.94
CA GLY A 86 4.29 7.76 6.33
C GLY A 86 3.79 8.50 7.57
N MET A 87 4.70 8.93 8.45
CA MET A 87 4.38 9.61 9.71
C MET A 87 4.58 11.13 9.65
N ALA A 88 5.29 11.65 8.64
CA ALA A 88 5.46 13.09 8.42
C ALA A 88 4.15 13.71 7.91
N LYS A 89 3.82 14.90 8.45
CA LYS A 89 2.59 15.65 8.10
C LYS A 89 2.72 16.39 6.77
N LYS A 90 3.86 17.03 6.54
CA LYS A 90 4.19 17.82 5.35
C LYS A 90 5.66 17.59 5.00
N GLU A 91 6.11 18.02 3.80
CA GLU A 91 7.51 17.96 3.35
C GLU A 91 8.14 16.57 3.60
N LYS A 92 7.48 15.53 3.10
CA LYS A 92 7.79 14.11 3.35
C LYS A 92 9.17 13.72 2.82
N GLU A 93 9.64 14.39 1.77
CA GLU A 93 10.96 14.24 1.17
C GLU A 93 12.08 14.64 2.16
N VAL A 94 11.87 15.71 2.92
CA VAL A 94 12.81 16.13 3.97
C VAL A 94 12.87 15.11 5.10
N ALA A 95 11.71 14.57 5.50
CA ALA A 95 11.64 13.52 6.51
C ALA A 95 12.39 12.26 6.05
N ALA A 96 12.23 11.86 4.78
CA ALA A 96 12.92 10.72 4.19
C ALA A 96 14.44 10.89 4.20
N LEU A 97 14.94 12.04 3.73
CA LEU A 97 16.36 12.35 3.72
C LEU A 97 16.95 12.39 5.15
N SER A 98 16.22 13.03 6.07
CA SER A 98 16.62 13.10 7.48
C SER A 98 16.70 11.72 8.14
N ALA A 99 15.77 10.80 7.76
CA ALA A 99 15.79 9.44 8.27
C ALA A 99 17.00 8.64 7.74
N ALA A 100 17.36 8.80 6.47
CA ALA A 100 18.57 8.19 5.93
C ALA A 100 19.83 8.69 6.66
N ILE A 101 19.96 10.01 6.83
CA ILE A 101 21.09 10.63 7.56
C ILE A 101 21.15 10.11 9.01
N ALA A 102 20.01 10.13 9.72
CA ALA A 102 19.93 9.67 11.10
C ALA A 102 20.27 8.17 11.23
N PHE A 103 19.86 7.35 10.27
CA PHE A 103 20.16 5.92 10.22
C PHE A 103 21.66 5.67 10.11
N PHE A 104 22.32 6.32 9.16
CA PHE A 104 23.78 6.19 9.01
C PHE A 104 24.54 6.70 10.24
N ILE A 105 24.16 7.84 10.80
CA ILE A 105 24.81 8.42 11.98
C ILE A 105 24.64 7.53 13.21
N MET A 106 23.44 6.98 13.44
CA MET A 106 23.19 6.04 14.53
C MET A 106 24.10 4.81 14.42
N HIS A 107 24.15 4.18 13.27
CA HIS A 107 24.99 3.00 13.05
C HIS A 107 26.48 3.30 13.09
N ALA A 108 26.92 4.47 12.58
CA ALA A 108 28.32 4.92 12.70
C ALA A 108 28.72 5.17 14.15
N SER A 109 27.83 5.76 14.97
CA SER A 109 28.06 5.97 16.41
C SER A 109 28.21 4.64 17.17
N ILE A 110 27.35 3.66 16.84
CA ILE A 110 27.43 2.28 17.38
C ILE A 110 28.76 1.64 16.96
N SER A 111 29.13 1.75 15.68
CA SER A 111 30.37 1.19 15.14
C SER A 111 31.61 1.72 15.85
N ALA A 112 31.66 3.03 16.09
CA ALA A 112 32.75 3.67 16.84
C ALA A 112 32.87 3.10 18.26
N LEU A 113 31.73 2.90 18.95
CA LEU A 113 31.72 2.33 20.29
C LEU A 113 32.11 0.85 20.31
N ILE A 114 31.72 0.05 19.31
CA ILE A 114 32.20 -1.33 19.16
C ILE A 114 33.72 -1.34 19.06
N THR A 115 34.28 -0.48 18.21
CA THR A 115 35.73 -0.40 18.01
C THR A 115 36.48 0.02 19.31
N ILE A 116 35.95 1.02 20.02
CA ILE A 116 36.55 1.53 21.28
C ILE A 116 36.47 0.47 22.39
N ASN A 117 35.45 -0.38 22.42
CA ASN A 117 35.24 -1.37 23.47
C ASN A 117 35.80 -2.77 23.14
N GLY A 118 36.82 -2.86 22.29
CA GLY A 118 37.54 -4.12 22.01
C GLY A 118 37.12 -4.85 20.72
N GLY A 119 36.37 -4.17 19.84
CA GLY A 119 35.99 -4.70 18.53
C GLY A 119 34.86 -5.72 18.58
N THR A 120 34.68 -6.41 17.48
CA THR A 120 33.58 -7.39 17.30
C THR A 120 33.72 -8.64 18.18
N GLU A 121 34.97 -8.97 18.58
CA GLU A 121 35.25 -10.15 19.42
C GLU A 121 34.73 -10.00 20.86
N SER A 122 34.55 -8.76 21.33
CA SER A 122 34.00 -8.46 22.66
C SER A 122 32.46 -8.58 22.72
N MET A 123 31.81 -8.70 21.57
CA MET A 123 30.34 -8.73 21.46
C MET A 123 29.79 -10.15 21.44
N LEU A 124 28.52 -10.33 21.79
CA LEU A 124 27.84 -11.63 21.69
C LEU A 124 27.88 -12.13 20.24
N ALA A 125 28.06 -13.42 20.06
CA ALA A 125 28.02 -14.04 18.74
C ALA A 125 26.67 -13.72 18.05
N GLY A 126 26.71 -13.25 16.79
CA GLY A 126 25.53 -12.84 16.04
C GLY A 126 24.94 -11.47 16.41
N ALA A 127 25.53 -10.77 17.41
CA ALA A 127 25.05 -9.44 17.80
C ALA A 127 25.48 -8.34 16.83
N VAL A 128 26.49 -8.58 16.02
CA VAL A 128 27.11 -7.59 15.12
C VAL A 128 26.99 -8.05 13.68
N VAL A 129 26.59 -7.12 12.80
CA VAL A 129 26.44 -7.35 11.36
C VAL A 129 26.87 -6.12 10.55
N SER A 130 27.04 -6.31 9.25
CA SER A 130 27.25 -5.19 8.32
C SER A 130 25.92 -4.59 7.92
N VAL A 131 25.65 -3.35 8.30
CA VAL A 131 24.45 -2.56 7.95
C VAL A 131 24.85 -1.49 6.95
N CYS A 132 24.43 -1.60 5.70
CA CYS A 132 24.84 -0.70 4.62
C CYS A 132 26.36 -0.47 4.57
N GLY A 133 27.16 -1.51 4.82
CA GLY A 133 28.64 -1.44 4.86
C GLY A 133 29.24 -0.99 6.19
N ILE A 134 28.44 -0.63 7.19
CA ILE A 134 28.90 -0.22 8.54
C ILE A 134 28.79 -1.42 9.48
N THR A 135 29.88 -1.80 10.15
CA THR A 135 29.85 -2.83 11.21
C THR A 135 29.11 -2.30 12.42
N SER A 136 27.94 -2.84 12.72
CA SER A 136 27.06 -2.31 13.76
C SER A 136 26.25 -3.42 14.44
N LEU A 137 25.45 -3.07 15.45
CA LEU A 137 24.55 -4.01 16.11
C LEU A 137 23.43 -4.48 15.16
N GLN A 138 23.08 -5.77 15.28
CA GLN A 138 21.96 -6.38 14.56
C GLN A 138 20.62 -5.83 15.09
N MET A 139 20.21 -4.69 14.58
CA MET A 139 18.93 -4.07 14.93
C MET A 139 17.84 -4.36 13.89
N GLY A 140 18.23 -4.79 12.70
CA GLY A 140 17.32 -5.13 11.61
C GLY A 140 16.30 -4.03 11.33
N VAL A 141 15.12 -4.44 10.88
CA VAL A 141 14.00 -3.53 10.57
C VAL A 141 13.52 -2.76 11.80
N PHE A 142 13.68 -3.28 13.02
CA PHE A 142 13.36 -2.53 14.25
C PHE A 142 14.19 -1.26 14.40
N GLY A 143 15.50 -1.33 14.11
CA GLY A 143 16.35 -0.16 14.07
C GLY A 143 15.87 0.88 13.07
N GLY A 144 15.46 0.41 11.87
CA GLY A 144 14.85 1.27 10.85
C GLY A 144 13.56 1.93 11.32
N ILE A 145 12.64 1.17 11.92
CA ILE A 145 11.38 1.70 12.46
C ILE A 145 11.64 2.73 13.57
N LEU A 146 12.57 2.45 14.48
CA LEU A 146 12.96 3.37 15.55
C LEU A 146 13.46 4.70 14.97
N VAL A 147 14.33 4.64 13.97
CA VAL A 147 14.82 5.83 13.27
C VAL A 147 13.67 6.57 12.58
N GLY A 148 12.85 5.88 11.82
CA GLY A 148 11.73 6.49 11.08
C GLY A 148 10.73 7.20 11.98
N LEU A 149 10.31 6.58 13.08
CA LEU A 149 9.39 7.15 14.05
C LEU A 149 9.98 8.38 14.76
N GLY A 150 11.22 8.27 15.22
CA GLY A 150 11.88 9.37 15.93
C GLY A 150 12.16 10.56 15.01
N VAL A 151 12.62 10.31 13.77
CA VAL A 151 12.80 11.39 12.78
C VAL A 151 11.47 12.03 12.41
N ALA A 152 10.40 11.26 12.22
CA ALA A 152 9.08 11.82 11.97
C ALA A 152 8.60 12.70 13.13
N ALA A 153 8.87 12.31 14.38
CA ALA A 153 8.56 13.12 15.56
C ALA A 153 9.35 14.43 15.57
N LEU A 154 10.65 14.38 15.29
CA LEU A 154 11.51 15.57 15.17
C LEU A 154 11.03 16.45 14.00
N HIS A 155 10.77 15.84 12.84
CA HIS A 155 10.27 16.54 11.66
C HIS A 155 8.98 17.30 11.95
N ASN A 156 7.95 16.61 12.46
CA ASN A 156 6.66 17.21 12.76
C ASN A 156 6.73 18.32 13.82
N ARG A 157 7.77 18.35 14.64
CA ARG A 157 7.99 19.40 15.64
C ARG A 157 8.77 20.59 15.07
N PHE A 158 9.78 20.34 14.21
CA PHE A 158 10.78 21.34 13.85
C PHE A 158 10.73 21.83 12.40
N TYR A 159 9.91 21.25 11.50
CA TYR A 159 9.87 21.63 10.07
C TYR A 159 9.46 23.09 9.82
N LYS A 160 8.86 23.77 10.82
CA LYS A 160 8.48 25.18 10.77
C LYS A 160 9.25 26.04 11.79
N ILE A 161 10.39 25.57 12.30
CA ILE A 161 11.12 26.31 13.31
C ILE A 161 11.70 27.62 12.74
N GLU A 162 11.47 28.72 13.43
CA GLU A 162 12.09 30.00 13.15
C GLU A 162 13.33 30.15 14.05
N LEU A 163 14.48 30.35 13.44
CA LEU A 163 15.75 30.57 14.12
C LEU A 163 16.11 32.07 14.12
N PRO A 164 16.96 32.52 15.08
CA PRO A 164 17.46 33.89 15.07
C PRO A 164 18.08 34.28 13.72
N GLN A 165 18.07 35.56 13.37
CA GLN A 165 18.44 36.07 12.04
C GLN A 165 19.80 35.56 11.53
N VAL A 166 20.79 35.41 12.42
CA VAL A 166 22.13 34.89 12.10
C VAL A 166 22.08 33.42 11.63
N LEU A 167 21.12 32.64 12.14
CA LEU A 167 20.94 31.21 11.84
C LEU A 167 19.71 30.94 10.95
N SER A 168 19.04 31.97 10.46
CA SER A 168 17.77 31.86 9.74
C SER A 168 17.87 30.97 8.49
N PHE A 169 19.04 30.90 7.85
CA PHE A 169 19.31 30.00 6.72
C PHE A 169 19.06 28.51 7.06
N PHE A 170 19.31 28.12 8.31
CA PHE A 170 19.12 26.75 8.80
C PHE A 170 17.74 26.52 9.39
N GLY A 171 16.84 27.50 9.36
CA GLY A 171 15.49 27.40 9.86
C GLY A 171 14.56 26.58 8.97
N GLY A 172 13.34 26.34 9.44
CA GLY A 172 12.34 25.56 8.73
C GLY A 172 12.76 24.10 8.56
N SER A 173 12.40 23.52 7.42
CA SER A 173 12.69 22.13 7.07
C SER A 173 14.19 21.80 7.03
N ARG A 174 15.05 22.77 6.74
CA ARG A 174 16.51 22.59 6.74
C ARG A 174 17.08 22.26 8.10
N PHE A 175 16.40 22.62 9.20
CA PHE A 175 16.79 22.29 10.55
C PHE A 175 16.60 20.81 10.89
N VAL A 176 15.67 20.14 10.24
CA VAL A 176 15.31 18.74 10.55
C VAL A 176 16.47 17.76 10.37
N PRO A 177 17.22 17.74 9.24
CA PRO A 177 18.40 16.90 9.12
C PRO A 177 19.47 17.18 10.19
N ILE A 178 19.67 18.46 10.56
CA ILE A 178 20.67 18.89 11.54
C ILE A 178 20.32 18.36 12.92
N ILE A 179 19.10 18.60 13.39
CA ILE A 179 18.66 18.12 14.71
C ILE A 179 18.58 16.59 14.75
N SER A 180 18.20 15.95 13.64
CA SER A 180 18.19 14.50 13.53
C SER A 180 19.61 13.92 13.65
N ALA A 181 20.61 14.52 13.01
CA ALA A 181 22.00 14.11 13.12
C ALA A 181 22.49 14.16 14.57
N LEU A 182 22.24 15.28 15.26
CA LEU A 182 22.65 15.46 16.66
C LEU A 182 21.95 14.47 17.60
N VAL A 183 20.64 14.33 17.48
CA VAL A 183 19.85 13.41 18.31
C VAL A 183 20.28 11.96 18.07
N TYR A 184 20.48 11.55 16.80
CA TYR A 184 20.81 10.16 16.49
C TYR A 184 22.27 9.78 16.74
N THR A 185 23.17 10.74 16.90
CA THR A 185 24.47 10.49 17.53
C THR A 185 24.26 10.02 18.99
N GLY A 186 23.45 10.74 19.77
CA GLY A 186 23.11 10.34 21.14
C GLY A 186 22.32 9.04 21.22
N VAL A 187 21.35 8.82 20.30
CA VAL A 187 20.60 7.56 20.21
C VAL A 187 21.52 6.39 19.88
N GLY A 188 22.50 6.55 18.98
CA GLY A 188 23.49 5.51 18.69
C GLY A 188 24.30 5.11 19.91
N ILE A 189 24.78 6.09 20.69
CA ILE A 189 25.47 5.83 21.97
C ILE A 189 24.54 5.07 22.92
N LEU A 190 23.29 5.50 23.07
CA LEU A 190 22.34 4.87 23.97
C LEU A 190 22.02 3.43 23.54
N MET A 191 21.84 3.18 22.23
CA MET A 191 21.53 1.87 21.69
C MET A 191 22.67 0.88 21.87
N PHE A 192 23.92 1.31 21.84
CA PHE A 192 25.05 0.44 22.13
C PHE A 192 24.91 -0.25 23.49
N PHE A 193 24.40 0.45 24.51
CA PHE A 193 24.22 -0.11 25.87
C PHE A 193 22.89 -0.84 26.06
N ILE A 194 21.80 -0.36 25.42
CA ILE A 194 20.45 -0.88 25.65
C ILE A 194 20.13 -2.06 24.73
N TRP A 195 20.57 -1.99 23.46
CA TRP A 195 20.16 -2.97 22.45
C TRP A 195 20.54 -4.41 22.76
N PRO A 196 21.72 -4.73 23.32
CA PRO A 196 22.07 -6.11 23.68
C PRO A 196 21.07 -6.75 24.66
N ALA A 197 20.51 -5.98 25.58
CA ALA A 197 19.46 -6.48 26.50
C ALA A 197 18.13 -6.72 25.77
N ILE A 198 17.74 -5.81 24.87
CA ILE A 198 16.56 -5.97 24.03
C ILE A 198 16.71 -7.19 23.13
N GLN A 199 17.87 -7.35 22.48
CA GLN A 199 18.18 -8.48 21.59
C GLN A 199 18.09 -9.81 22.33
N LYS A 200 18.64 -9.89 23.55
CA LYS A 200 18.47 -11.08 24.39
C LYS A 200 17.02 -11.41 24.69
N GLY A 201 16.19 -10.38 24.97
CA GLY A 201 14.75 -10.55 25.13
C GLY A 201 14.06 -11.05 23.86
N ILE A 202 14.43 -10.50 22.70
CA ILE A 202 13.91 -10.94 21.38
C ILE A 202 14.27 -12.40 21.12
N TYR A 203 15.50 -12.81 21.38
CA TYR A 203 15.92 -14.22 21.24
C TYR A 203 15.12 -15.14 22.15
N THR A 204 14.88 -14.76 23.42
CA THR A 204 14.07 -15.55 24.34
C THR A 204 12.64 -15.73 23.83
N VAL A 205 12.02 -14.67 23.28
CA VAL A 205 10.68 -14.77 22.65
C VAL A 205 10.75 -15.62 21.40
N GLY A 206 11.77 -15.50 20.58
CA GLY A 206 12.02 -16.33 19.40
C GLY A 206 12.09 -17.80 19.76
N ASP A 207 12.85 -18.16 20.77
CA ASP A 207 12.98 -19.54 21.27
C ASP A 207 11.64 -20.09 21.76
N LEU A 208 10.85 -19.29 22.49
CA LEU A 208 9.50 -19.68 22.90
C LEU A 208 8.60 -20.00 21.70
N VAL A 209 8.61 -19.14 20.67
CA VAL A 209 7.81 -19.31 19.46
C VAL A 209 8.30 -20.53 18.65
N LEU A 210 9.61 -20.71 18.53
CA LEU A 210 10.20 -21.86 17.84
C LEU A 210 9.81 -23.18 18.53
N ASN A 211 9.84 -23.20 19.87
CA ASN A 211 9.48 -24.36 20.67
C ASN A 211 7.96 -24.59 20.80
N SER A 212 7.11 -23.64 20.36
CA SER A 212 5.64 -23.78 20.41
C SER A 212 5.09 -24.85 19.45
N GLY A 213 5.90 -25.38 18.55
CA GLY A 213 5.53 -26.43 17.60
C GLY A 213 4.36 -26.06 16.68
N TYR A 214 3.52 -27.04 16.37
CA TYR A 214 2.39 -26.87 15.45
C TYR A 214 1.29 -25.94 15.99
N ALA A 215 1.05 -25.97 17.31
CA ALA A 215 0.06 -25.10 17.94
C ALA A 215 0.44 -23.62 17.82
N GLY A 216 1.70 -23.27 18.01
CA GLY A 216 2.17 -21.91 17.82
C GLY A 216 2.03 -21.43 16.38
N THR A 217 2.26 -22.31 15.41
CA THR A 217 2.05 -22.00 13.99
C THR A 217 0.56 -21.77 13.67
N TRP A 218 -0.34 -22.54 14.30
CA TRP A 218 -1.78 -22.33 14.21
C TRP A 218 -2.18 -20.97 14.77
N VAL A 219 -1.71 -20.61 15.97
CA VAL A 219 -1.98 -19.31 16.61
C VAL A 219 -1.46 -18.18 15.72
N TYR A 220 -0.29 -18.31 15.14
CA TYR A 220 0.28 -17.32 14.23
C TYR A 220 -0.66 -17.05 13.04
N GLY A 221 -1.06 -18.09 12.30
CA GLY A 221 -1.93 -17.95 11.13
C GLY A 221 -3.33 -17.41 11.49
N PHE A 222 -3.89 -17.83 12.64
CA PHE A 222 -5.13 -17.28 13.17
C PHE A 222 -5.04 -15.78 13.47
N MET A 223 -4.02 -15.36 14.21
CA MET A 223 -3.82 -13.97 14.62
C MET A 223 -3.52 -13.05 13.44
N GLU A 224 -2.72 -13.50 12.47
CA GLU A 224 -2.43 -12.74 11.26
C GLU A 224 -3.71 -12.34 10.53
N ARG A 225 -4.66 -13.30 10.36
CA ARG A 225 -5.95 -13.02 9.72
C ARG A 225 -6.87 -12.19 10.62
N LEU A 226 -6.94 -12.50 11.90
CA LEU A 226 -7.78 -11.76 12.85
C LEU A 226 -7.43 -10.26 12.88
N LEU A 227 -6.19 -9.88 12.64
CA LEU A 227 -5.72 -8.50 12.70
C LEU A 227 -5.91 -7.70 11.40
N ILE A 228 -6.29 -8.34 10.28
CA ILE A 228 -6.52 -7.65 8.98
C ILE A 228 -7.60 -6.57 9.07
N PRO A 229 -8.79 -6.79 9.67
CA PRO A 229 -9.83 -5.76 9.77
C PRO A 229 -9.37 -4.48 10.49
N PHE A 230 -8.43 -4.64 11.41
CA PHE A 230 -7.86 -3.55 12.18
C PHE A 230 -6.68 -2.87 11.47
N GLY A 231 -6.15 -3.47 10.39
CA GLY A 231 -4.95 -3.01 9.69
C GLY A 231 -3.67 -3.18 10.52
N LEU A 232 -3.69 -4.08 11.51
CA LEU A 232 -2.56 -4.34 12.42
C LEU A 232 -1.75 -5.58 12.04
N HIS A 233 -2.18 -6.36 11.05
CA HIS A 233 -1.49 -7.58 10.62
C HIS A 233 -0.04 -7.30 10.18
N HIS A 234 0.23 -6.15 9.55
CA HIS A 234 1.61 -5.76 9.20
C HIS A 234 2.51 -5.60 10.43
N VAL A 235 1.99 -4.99 11.51
CA VAL A 235 2.74 -4.83 12.76
C VAL A 235 2.98 -6.20 13.41
N PHE A 236 2.04 -7.13 13.22
CA PHE A 236 2.12 -8.46 13.81
C PHE A 236 3.12 -9.37 13.10
N TYR A 237 3.09 -9.50 11.76
CA TYR A 237 3.94 -10.47 11.07
C TYR A 237 5.40 -9.99 10.89
N LEU A 238 5.64 -8.68 10.83
CA LEU A 238 6.98 -8.13 10.59
C LEU A 238 8.05 -8.63 11.57
N PRO A 239 7.82 -8.68 12.89
CA PRO A 239 8.78 -9.27 13.82
C PRO A 239 9.17 -10.71 13.45
N PHE A 240 8.22 -11.53 13.04
CA PHE A 240 8.50 -12.92 12.62
C PHE A 240 9.29 -12.98 11.32
N TRP A 241 9.02 -12.10 10.37
CA TRP A 241 9.68 -12.15 9.07
C TRP A 241 11.08 -11.55 9.09
N GLN A 242 11.31 -10.54 9.92
CA GLN A 242 12.48 -9.67 9.82
C GLN A 242 13.42 -9.74 11.04
N THR A 243 13.06 -10.47 12.09
CA THR A 243 13.84 -10.50 13.33
C THR A 243 13.97 -11.91 13.90
N ALA A 244 14.80 -12.06 14.93
CA ALA A 244 15.02 -13.32 15.63
C ALA A 244 13.75 -13.96 16.22
N VAL A 245 12.63 -13.24 16.35
CA VAL A 245 11.31 -13.81 16.71
C VAL A 245 10.87 -14.88 15.71
N GLY A 246 11.22 -14.73 14.43
CA GLY A 246 10.95 -15.73 13.39
C GLY A 246 12.01 -16.80 13.23
N GLY A 247 13.02 -16.77 14.06
CA GLY A 247 14.13 -17.70 14.09
C GLY A 247 15.45 -17.10 13.66
N THR A 248 16.51 -17.82 13.98
CA THR A 248 17.89 -17.55 13.56
C THR A 248 18.45 -18.80 12.90
N LEU A 249 19.19 -18.64 11.82
CA LEU A 249 19.83 -19.74 11.10
C LEU A 249 21.18 -19.29 10.54
N GLU A 250 22.17 -20.14 10.63
CA GLU A 250 23.43 -19.94 9.92
C GLU A 250 23.27 -20.39 8.46
N VAL A 251 23.46 -19.46 7.52
CA VAL A 251 23.44 -19.73 6.09
C VAL A 251 24.79 -19.30 5.51
N GLY A 252 25.51 -20.24 4.95
CA GLY A 252 26.90 -20.03 4.56
C GLY A 252 27.77 -19.76 5.81
N ARG A 253 28.31 -18.54 5.94
CA ARG A 253 29.12 -18.08 7.10
C ARG A 253 28.47 -16.92 7.85
N ARG A 254 27.15 -16.74 7.71
CA ARG A 254 26.42 -15.60 8.30
C ARG A 254 25.23 -16.11 9.11
N VAL A 255 25.06 -15.57 10.29
CA VAL A 255 23.84 -15.74 11.07
C VAL A 255 22.78 -14.81 10.50
N VAL A 256 21.67 -15.38 10.04
CA VAL A 256 20.53 -14.66 9.44
C VAL A 256 19.34 -14.78 10.39
N GLU A 257 18.69 -13.65 10.64
CA GLU A 257 17.53 -13.55 11.52
C GLU A 257 16.26 -13.25 10.73
N GLY A 258 15.16 -13.85 11.14
CA GLY A 258 13.85 -13.62 10.56
C GLY A 258 13.50 -14.62 9.45
N ALA A 259 12.27 -15.09 9.50
CA ALA A 259 11.77 -16.14 8.63
C ALA A 259 11.96 -15.86 7.13
N GLN A 260 11.64 -14.64 6.71
CA GLN A 260 11.75 -14.23 5.31
C GLN A 260 13.21 -14.04 4.89
N ASN A 261 14.02 -13.43 5.75
CA ASN A 261 15.44 -13.21 5.49
C ASN A 261 16.19 -14.55 5.39
N ILE A 262 15.87 -15.51 6.29
CA ILE A 262 16.44 -16.87 6.26
C ILE A 262 16.08 -17.53 4.93
N PHE A 263 14.81 -17.47 4.51
CA PHE A 263 14.39 -18.07 3.26
C PHE A 263 15.14 -17.49 2.06
N PHE A 264 15.25 -16.16 1.94
CA PHE A 264 15.95 -15.54 0.82
C PHE A 264 17.46 -15.74 0.86
N ALA A 265 18.06 -15.80 2.04
CA ALA A 265 19.47 -16.16 2.17
C ALA A 265 19.72 -17.61 1.69
N GLN A 266 18.83 -18.54 2.05
CA GLN A 266 18.90 -19.93 1.58
C GLN A 266 18.61 -20.06 0.07
N LEU A 267 17.71 -19.23 -0.47
CA LEU A 267 17.41 -19.19 -1.90
C LEU A 267 18.62 -18.73 -2.72
N ALA A 268 19.38 -17.77 -2.20
CA ALA A 268 20.60 -17.26 -2.82
C ALA A 268 21.82 -18.18 -2.67
N ASP A 269 21.75 -19.21 -1.80
CA ASP A 269 22.84 -20.15 -1.54
C ASP A 269 22.63 -21.47 -2.31
N PRO A 270 23.42 -21.73 -3.37
CA PRO A 270 23.29 -22.96 -4.17
C PRO A 270 23.53 -24.26 -3.37
N SER A 271 24.27 -24.18 -2.26
CA SER A 271 24.59 -25.35 -1.43
C SER A 271 23.41 -25.87 -0.61
N VAL A 272 22.33 -25.10 -0.49
CA VAL A 272 21.14 -25.47 0.27
C VAL A 272 20.32 -26.51 -0.47
N THR A 273 20.18 -27.69 0.13
CA THR A 273 19.43 -28.84 -0.42
C THR A 273 17.96 -28.90 0.02
N LYS A 274 17.60 -28.30 1.17
CA LYS A 274 16.24 -28.22 1.70
C LYS A 274 16.08 -26.91 2.45
N TYR A 275 14.99 -26.18 2.20
CA TYR A 275 14.72 -24.94 2.92
C TYR A 275 14.23 -25.20 4.35
N ALA A 276 14.61 -24.32 5.27
CA ALA A 276 14.32 -24.44 6.70
C ALA A 276 12.82 -24.22 6.96
N VAL A 277 12.14 -25.31 7.32
CA VAL A 277 10.72 -25.29 7.67
C VAL A 277 10.46 -24.44 8.92
N SER A 278 11.41 -24.37 9.85
CA SER A 278 11.37 -23.47 11.02
C SER A 278 11.13 -22.01 10.65
N ALA A 279 11.60 -21.57 9.49
CA ALA A 279 11.38 -20.24 8.95
C ALA A 279 10.12 -20.19 8.07
N THR A 280 10.00 -21.07 7.07
CA THR A 280 8.91 -21.02 6.09
C THR A 280 7.52 -21.30 6.68
N ARG A 281 7.41 -21.93 7.86
CA ARG A 281 6.14 -22.15 8.57
C ARG A 281 5.34 -20.88 8.84
N PHE A 282 5.99 -19.70 8.87
CA PHE A 282 5.34 -18.39 9.02
C PHE A 282 4.91 -17.78 7.67
N MET A 283 5.08 -18.49 6.56
CA MET A 283 4.77 -18.04 5.21
C MET A 283 3.92 -19.02 4.43
N SER A 284 4.30 -20.32 4.46
CA SER A 284 3.74 -21.37 3.59
C SER A 284 2.23 -21.56 3.73
N GLY A 285 1.65 -21.26 4.89
CA GLY A 285 0.21 -21.40 5.14
C GLY A 285 -0.68 -20.49 4.31
N LYS A 286 -0.13 -19.42 3.74
CA LYS A 286 -0.89 -18.51 2.87
C LYS A 286 -1.31 -19.17 1.56
N PHE A 287 -0.49 -20.01 0.97
CA PHE A 287 -0.74 -20.58 -0.35
C PHE A 287 -2.03 -21.39 -0.47
N PRO A 288 -2.34 -22.38 0.42
CA PRO A 288 -3.60 -23.11 0.36
C PRO A 288 -4.83 -22.21 0.52
N LEU A 289 -4.71 -21.13 1.33
CA LEU A 289 -5.79 -20.19 1.55
C LEU A 289 -6.06 -19.32 0.32
N MET A 290 -5.01 -18.70 -0.22
CA MET A 290 -5.13 -17.67 -1.24
C MET A 290 -5.40 -18.26 -2.61
N ILE A 291 -4.73 -19.37 -2.95
CA ILE A 291 -4.84 -19.98 -4.26
C ILE A 291 -6.10 -20.86 -4.37
N PHE A 292 -6.55 -21.47 -3.27
CA PHE A 292 -7.63 -22.45 -3.31
C PHE A 292 -8.81 -22.10 -2.39
N GLY A 293 -8.57 -21.81 -1.11
CA GLY A 293 -9.63 -21.62 -0.12
C GLY A 293 -10.53 -20.42 -0.46
N LEU A 294 -9.95 -19.24 -0.68
CA LEU A 294 -10.70 -18.04 -1.01
C LEU A 294 -11.45 -18.12 -2.34
N PRO A 295 -10.91 -18.69 -3.43
CA PRO A 295 -11.70 -19.01 -4.62
C PRO A 295 -12.88 -19.93 -4.35
N GLY A 296 -12.74 -20.92 -3.45
CA GLY A 296 -13.85 -21.78 -2.99
C GLY A 296 -14.94 -20.98 -2.27
N ALA A 297 -14.58 -20.04 -1.39
CA ALA A 297 -15.50 -19.10 -0.75
C ALA A 297 -16.22 -18.21 -1.77
N ALA A 298 -15.49 -17.66 -2.76
CA ALA A 298 -16.06 -16.84 -3.82
C ALA A 298 -17.08 -17.62 -4.65
N LEU A 299 -16.79 -18.87 -5.01
CA LEU A 299 -17.72 -19.74 -5.72
C LEU A 299 -18.98 -20.03 -4.89
N ALA A 300 -18.86 -20.24 -3.58
CA ALA A 300 -19.99 -20.43 -2.68
C ALA A 300 -20.89 -19.18 -2.63
N MET A 301 -20.31 -18.00 -2.48
CA MET A 301 -21.04 -16.72 -2.52
C MET A 301 -21.74 -16.51 -3.88
N TYR A 302 -21.06 -16.78 -4.98
CA TYR A 302 -21.65 -16.70 -6.32
C TYR A 302 -22.86 -17.64 -6.50
N LYS A 303 -22.72 -18.91 -6.07
CA LYS A 303 -23.81 -19.91 -6.20
C LYS A 303 -25.01 -19.60 -5.32
N THR A 304 -24.80 -18.91 -4.20
CA THR A 304 -25.88 -18.53 -3.27
C THR A 304 -26.53 -17.17 -3.60
N ALA A 305 -25.95 -16.38 -4.51
CA ALA A 305 -26.50 -15.10 -4.95
C ALA A 305 -27.85 -15.27 -5.67
N ALA A 306 -28.76 -14.28 -5.54
CA ALA A 306 -30.05 -14.24 -6.23
C ALA A 306 -29.85 -14.27 -7.75
N PRO A 307 -30.72 -14.98 -8.52
CA PRO A 307 -30.53 -15.14 -9.96
C PRO A 307 -30.35 -13.82 -10.71
N GLU A 308 -31.10 -12.79 -10.33
CA GLU A 308 -31.11 -11.47 -10.99
C GLU A 308 -29.78 -10.72 -10.75
N LYS A 309 -29.17 -10.89 -9.56
CA LYS A 309 -27.93 -10.22 -9.12
C LYS A 309 -26.66 -11.06 -9.37
N ARG A 310 -26.85 -12.34 -9.74
CA ARG A 310 -25.74 -13.31 -9.86
C ARG A 310 -24.67 -12.88 -10.87
N LYS A 311 -25.07 -12.26 -11.99
CA LYS A 311 -24.12 -11.82 -13.03
C LYS A 311 -23.21 -10.69 -12.53
N ALA A 312 -23.78 -9.71 -11.83
CA ALA A 312 -23.02 -8.59 -11.28
C ALA A 312 -22.11 -9.05 -10.11
N ALA A 313 -22.65 -9.83 -9.18
CA ALA A 313 -21.89 -10.41 -8.08
C ALA A 313 -20.78 -11.33 -8.60
N GLY A 314 -21.05 -12.10 -9.67
CA GLY A 314 -20.07 -13.01 -10.28
C GLY A 314 -18.84 -12.30 -10.83
N GLY A 315 -19.02 -11.17 -11.51
CA GLY A 315 -17.90 -10.37 -12.03
C GLY A 315 -17.00 -9.84 -10.89
N LEU A 316 -17.61 -9.30 -9.83
CA LEU A 316 -16.89 -8.81 -8.64
C LEU A 316 -16.13 -9.95 -7.95
N LEU A 317 -16.81 -11.05 -7.66
CA LEU A 317 -16.23 -12.19 -6.94
C LEU A 317 -15.14 -12.89 -7.75
N LEU A 318 -15.31 -13.02 -9.07
CA LEU A 318 -14.28 -13.59 -9.94
C LEU A 318 -13.03 -12.73 -9.98
N SER A 319 -13.19 -11.42 -10.16
CA SER A 319 -12.05 -10.49 -10.15
C SER A 319 -11.29 -10.53 -8.82
N ALA A 320 -12.00 -10.51 -7.70
CA ALA A 320 -11.40 -10.58 -6.37
C ALA A 320 -10.72 -11.93 -6.10
N ALA A 321 -11.34 -13.05 -6.56
CA ALA A 321 -10.77 -14.39 -6.44
C ALA A 321 -9.50 -14.56 -7.29
N LEU A 322 -9.49 -14.06 -8.53
CA LEU A 322 -8.30 -14.08 -9.39
C LEU A 322 -7.17 -13.22 -8.81
N THR A 323 -7.48 -12.06 -8.24
CA THR A 323 -6.50 -11.22 -7.55
C THR A 323 -5.89 -11.98 -6.37
N ALA A 324 -6.71 -12.59 -5.50
CA ALA A 324 -6.21 -13.39 -4.38
C ALA A 324 -5.36 -14.57 -4.85
N MET A 325 -5.80 -15.30 -5.87
CA MET A 325 -5.11 -16.48 -6.40
C MET A 325 -3.77 -16.14 -7.05
N ILE A 326 -3.71 -15.11 -7.89
CA ILE A 326 -2.51 -14.78 -8.67
C ILE A 326 -1.51 -14.01 -7.83
N THR A 327 -1.94 -12.95 -7.16
CA THR A 327 -1.07 -12.02 -6.45
C THR A 327 -1.04 -12.23 -4.93
N GLY A 328 -1.98 -12.99 -4.37
CA GLY A 328 -2.15 -13.18 -2.93
C GLY A 328 -2.75 -11.97 -2.20
N ILE A 329 -3.27 -10.96 -2.89
CA ILE A 329 -3.97 -9.83 -2.29
C ILE A 329 -5.40 -10.24 -1.99
N THR A 330 -5.75 -10.42 -0.72
CA THR A 330 -7.00 -11.05 -0.28
C THR A 330 -8.08 -10.07 0.14
N GLU A 331 -7.71 -8.84 0.49
CA GLU A 331 -8.62 -7.84 1.04
C GLU A 331 -9.85 -7.58 0.18
N PRO A 332 -9.77 -7.50 -1.17
CA PRO A 332 -10.97 -7.29 -1.98
C PRO A 332 -12.03 -8.38 -1.79
N LEU A 333 -11.59 -9.63 -1.58
CA LEU A 333 -12.49 -10.75 -1.37
C LEU A 333 -12.91 -10.90 0.10
N GLU A 334 -11.97 -10.80 1.04
CA GLU A 334 -12.25 -10.92 2.48
C GLU A 334 -13.26 -9.87 2.95
N PHE A 335 -13.16 -8.64 2.44
CA PHE A 335 -14.08 -7.57 2.81
C PHE A 335 -15.52 -7.78 2.28
N THR A 336 -15.71 -8.61 1.25
CA THR A 336 -17.06 -8.93 0.78
C THR A 336 -17.87 -9.72 1.79
N PHE A 337 -17.24 -10.45 2.70
CA PHE A 337 -17.94 -11.20 3.76
C PHE A 337 -17.60 -10.73 5.17
N LEU A 338 -16.47 -10.06 5.38
CA LEU A 338 -16.08 -9.56 6.72
C LEU A 338 -17.14 -8.69 7.37
N PHE A 339 -17.67 -7.70 6.62
CA PHE A 339 -18.62 -6.72 7.18
C PHE A 339 -20.07 -7.22 7.20
N VAL A 340 -20.40 -8.10 6.28
CA VAL A 340 -21.78 -8.59 6.07
C VAL A 340 -22.05 -9.86 6.86
N ALA A 341 -21.02 -10.65 7.08
CA ALA A 341 -21.11 -11.94 7.77
C ALA A 341 -19.85 -12.20 8.64
N PRO A 342 -19.66 -11.46 9.76
CA PRO A 342 -18.47 -11.58 10.61
C PRO A 342 -18.20 -13.00 11.12
N ALA A 343 -19.23 -13.83 11.26
CA ALA A 343 -19.08 -15.23 11.63
C ALA A 343 -18.30 -16.04 10.58
N LEU A 344 -18.52 -15.77 9.28
CA LEU A 344 -17.73 -16.41 8.20
C LEU A 344 -16.26 -15.97 8.27
N TYR A 345 -16.03 -14.71 8.65
CA TYR A 345 -14.67 -14.23 8.84
C TYR A 345 -13.97 -14.90 10.05
N GLY A 346 -14.67 -15.09 11.16
CA GLY A 346 -14.14 -15.85 12.29
C GLY A 346 -13.74 -17.28 11.91
N ILE A 347 -14.57 -17.94 11.12
CA ILE A 347 -14.28 -19.29 10.57
C ILE A 347 -13.08 -19.24 9.64
N HIS A 348 -12.99 -18.23 8.76
CA HIS A 348 -11.83 -18.01 7.90
C HIS A 348 -10.53 -17.88 8.71
N CYS A 349 -10.54 -17.13 9.83
CA CYS A 349 -9.37 -17.02 10.71
C CYS A 349 -8.96 -18.39 11.30
N ILE A 350 -9.93 -19.19 11.74
CA ILE A 350 -9.69 -20.55 12.28
C ILE A 350 -9.07 -21.44 11.20
N LEU A 351 -9.64 -21.44 9.99
CA LEU A 351 -9.12 -22.21 8.87
C LEU A 351 -7.73 -21.73 8.45
N ALA A 352 -7.45 -20.44 8.55
CA ALA A 352 -6.13 -19.90 8.32
C ALA A 352 -5.09 -20.47 9.30
N GLY A 353 -5.39 -20.52 10.59
CA GLY A 353 -4.53 -21.17 11.56
C GLY A 353 -4.23 -22.62 11.16
N PHE A 354 -5.25 -23.39 10.76
CA PHE A 354 -5.06 -24.78 10.31
C PHE A 354 -4.23 -24.86 9.03
N ALA A 355 -4.36 -23.95 8.08
CA ALA A 355 -3.55 -23.94 6.86
C ALA A 355 -2.06 -23.80 7.19
N TYR A 356 -1.70 -22.86 8.06
CA TYR A 356 -0.33 -22.68 8.50
C TYR A 356 0.19 -23.93 9.26
N MET A 357 -0.62 -24.46 10.16
CA MET A 357 -0.26 -25.67 10.90
C MET A 357 -0.04 -26.87 9.97
N LEU A 358 -0.92 -27.12 8.99
CA LEU A 358 -0.80 -28.22 8.05
C LEU A 358 0.46 -28.09 7.18
N MET A 359 0.77 -26.88 6.69
CA MET A 359 2.00 -26.65 5.93
C MET A 359 3.25 -26.94 6.79
N HIS A 360 3.20 -26.63 8.08
CA HIS A 360 4.27 -26.98 9.01
C HIS A 360 4.36 -28.51 9.24
N VAL A 361 3.23 -29.19 9.42
CA VAL A 361 3.17 -30.66 9.60
C VAL A 361 3.72 -31.39 8.38
N PHE A 362 3.41 -30.91 7.16
CA PHE A 362 3.90 -31.49 5.92
C PHE A 362 5.28 -30.96 5.49
N GLU A 363 5.97 -30.26 6.37
CA GLU A 363 7.32 -29.73 6.15
C GLU A 363 7.45 -28.94 4.84
N VAL A 364 6.49 -28.07 4.55
CA VAL A 364 6.51 -27.25 3.33
C VAL A 364 7.51 -26.11 3.49
N GLY A 365 8.54 -26.12 2.64
CA GLY A 365 9.63 -25.16 2.61
C GLY A 365 9.44 -24.04 1.58
N VAL A 366 8.21 -23.58 1.33
CA VAL A 366 7.94 -22.51 0.36
C VAL A 366 7.86 -21.19 1.07
N GLY A 367 8.75 -20.27 0.71
CA GLY A 367 8.70 -18.88 1.16
C GLY A 367 7.86 -18.00 0.23
N MET A 368 7.82 -16.71 0.52
CA MET A 368 7.11 -15.72 -0.28
C MET A 368 7.72 -14.34 -0.13
N THR A 369 7.42 -13.45 -1.09
CA THR A 369 7.84 -12.05 -1.03
C THR A 369 6.92 -11.22 -0.16
N PHE A 370 5.65 -11.18 -0.50
CA PHE A 370 4.67 -10.30 0.16
C PHE A 370 3.38 -11.03 0.55
N SER A 371 2.80 -11.81 -0.36
CA SER A 371 1.40 -12.21 -0.18
C SER A 371 1.07 -13.68 -0.45
N GLY A 372 1.95 -14.47 -1.03
CA GLY A 372 1.79 -15.93 -1.16
C GLY A 372 0.74 -16.35 -2.20
N GLY A 373 0.72 -15.71 -3.37
CA GLY A 373 -0.09 -16.12 -4.51
C GLY A 373 0.59 -17.13 -5.43
N LEU A 374 -0.03 -17.40 -6.58
CA LEU A 374 0.47 -18.34 -7.58
C LEU A 374 1.84 -17.93 -8.14
N ILE A 375 2.11 -16.64 -8.23
CA ILE A 375 3.42 -16.11 -8.66
C ILE A 375 4.51 -16.60 -7.69
N ASP A 376 4.32 -16.35 -6.39
CA ASP A 376 5.29 -16.77 -5.37
C ASP A 376 5.41 -18.31 -5.30
N LEU A 377 4.30 -19.05 -5.40
CA LEU A 377 4.33 -20.51 -5.45
C LEU A 377 5.15 -21.02 -6.65
N THR A 378 5.02 -20.39 -7.80
CA THR A 378 5.77 -20.79 -9.00
C THR A 378 7.27 -20.56 -8.80
N LEU A 379 7.65 -19.35 -8.35
CA LEU A 379 9.07 -18.96 -8.22
C LEU A 379 9.77 -19.68 -7.06
N PHE A 380 9.10 -19.76 -5.91
CA PHE A 380 9.73 -20.23 -4.67
C PHE A 380 9.33 -21.64 -4.25
N GLY A 381 8.37 -22.24 -4.94
CA GLY A 381 7.95 -23.63 -4.74
C GLY A 381 8.29 -24.52 -5.93
N ILE A 382 7.60 -24.31 -7.06
CA ILE A 382 7.66 -25.19 -8.21
C ILE A 382 9.04 -25.18 -8.87
N MET A 383 9.57 -23.97 -9.16
CA MET A 383 10.87 -23.81 -9.83
C MET A 383 12.05 -24.27 -8.96
N GLN A 384 11.92 -24.24 -7.63
CA GLN A 384 12.94 -24.75 -6.71
C GLN A 384 12.91 -26.28 -6.57
N GLY A 385 11.89 -26.93 -7.10
CA GLY A 385 11.71 -28.37 -7.06
C GLY A 385 11.11 -28.90 -5.74
N ASN A 386 10.41 -30.03 -5.84
CA ASN A 386 9.71 -30.62 -4.68
C ASN A 386 10.66 -31.13 -3.60
N ALA A 387 11.85 -31.58 -3.96
CA ALA A 387 12.84 -32.07 -3.01
C ALA A 387 13.27 -30.98 -2.00
N LYS A 388 13.39 -29.72 -2.45
CA LYS A 388 13.73 -28.57 -1.58
C LYS A 388 12.53 -28.03 -0.80
N THR A 389 11.33 -28.06 -1.38
CA THR A 389 10.20 -27.25 -0.95
C THR A 389 8.98 -28.02 -0.47
N ASN A 390 8.82 -29.29 -0.82
CA ASN A 390 7.59 -30.08 -0.60
C ASN A 390 6.31 -29.39 -1.11
N TRP A 391 6.41 -28.58 -2.17
CA TRP A 391 5.32 -27.74 -2.67
C TRP A 391 4.06 -28.51 -3.10
N ILE A 392 4.19 -29.80 -3.47
CA ILE A 392 3.05 -30.64 -3.88
C ILE A 392 1.97 -30.68 -2.78
N TRP A 393 2.37 -30.65 -1.49
CA TRP A 393 1.43 -30.62 -0.39
C TRP A 393 0.56 -29.35 -0.35
N ILE A 394 1.06 -28.23 -0.88
CA ILE A 394 0.25 -27.01 -1.04
C ILE A 394 -0.95 -27.29 -1.96
N VAL A 395 -0.73 -28.01 -3.06
CA VAL A 395 -1.80 -28.35 -4.01
C VAL A 395 -2.78 -29.35 -3.41
N ILE A 396 -2.27 -30.44 -2.78
CA ILE A 396 -3.11 -31.47 -2.18
C ILE A 396 -4.01 -30.87 -1.08
N VAL A 397 -3.42 -30.16 -0.13
CA VAL A 397 -4.14 -29.49 0.95
C VAL A 397 -5.02 -28.37 0.38
N GLY A 398 -4.54 -27.64 -0.64
CA GLY A 398 -5.28 -26.57 -1.30
C GLY A 398 -6.59 -27.06 -1.93
N ILE A 399 -6.58 -28.20 -2.63
CA ILE A 399 -7.81 -28.80 -3.18
C ILE A 399 -8.78 -29.13 -2.04
N GLY A 400 -8.30 -29.70 -0.94
CA GLY A 400 -9.11 -29.92 0.27
C GLY A 400 -9.69 -28.61 0.82
N TYR A 401 -8.89 -27.55 0.87
CA TYR A 401 -9.33 -26.21 1.30
C TYR A 401 -10.39 -25.61 0.39
N PHE A 402 -10.25 -25.75 -0.93
CA PHE A 402 -11.27 -25.32 -1.88
C PHE A 402 -12.63 -25.97 -1.59
N ILE A 403 -12.64 -27.28 -1.37
CA ILE A 403 -13.85 -28.02 -1.07
C ILE A 403 -14.41 -27.62 0.30
N VAL A 404 -13.60 -27.54 1.34
CA VAL A 404 -14.02 -27.15 2.68
C VAL A 404 -14.62 -25.74 2.69
N TYR A 405 -13.94 -24.76 2.08
CA TYR A 405 -14.44 -23.40 1.97
C TYR A 405 -15.74 -23.34 1.19
N TYR A 406 -15.82 -24.02 0.03
CA TYR A 406 -17.04 -24.03 -0.77
C TYR A 406 -18.23 -24.60 -0.01
N VAL A 407 -18.08 -25.79 0.58
CA VAL A 407 -19.17 -26.48 1.28
C VAL A 407 -19.59 -25.69 2.53
N LEU A 408 -18.62 -25.27 3.34
CA LEU A 408 -18.86 -24.57 4.60
C LEU A 408 -19.53 -23.22 4.36
N PHE A 409 -18.98 -22.40 3.45
CA PHE A 409 -19.57 -21.10 3.11
C PHE A 409 -20.96 -21.26 2.47
N TYR A 410 -21.11 -22.17 1.52
CA TYR A 410 -22.42 -22.44 0.89
C TYR A 410 -23.49 -22.82 1.92
N TYR A 411 -23.15 -23.75 2.82
CA TYR A 411 -24.06 -24.20 3.88
C TYR A 411 -24.43 -23.06 4.87
N LEU A 412 -23.43 -22.36 5.38
CA LEU A 412 -23.63 -21.30 6.37
C LEU A 412 -24.39 -20.09 5.78
N ILE A 413 -24.07 -19.67 4.55
CA ILE A 413 -24.78 -18.58 3.88
C ILE A 413 -26.26 -18.91 3.74
N ARG A 414 -26.59 -20.15 3.37
CA ARG A 414 -28.00 -20.59 3.19
C ARG A 414 -28.70 -20.82 4.53
N ARG A 415 -28.00 -21.40 5.52
CA ARG A 415 -28.59 -21.76 6.82
C ARG A 415 -28.92 -20.57 7.67
N PHE A 416 -28.08 -19.52 7.63
CA PHE A 416 -28.21 -18.30 8.42
C PHE A 416 -28.66 -17.08 7.59
N ASP A 417 -29.05 -17.28 6.35
CA ASP A 417 -29.44 -16.22 5.41
C ASP A 417 -28.49 -15.02 5.40
N LEU A 418 -27.18 -15.31 5.36
CA LEU A 418 -26.15 -14.26 5.42
C LEU A 418 -26.20 -13.42 4.14
N LYS A 419 -26.16 -12.09 4.30
CA LYS A 419 -26.32 -11.11 3.23
C LYS A 419 -25.00 -10.87 2.47
N THR A 420 -24.41 -11.93 1.93
CA THR A 420 -23.23 -11.87 1.06
C THR A 420 -23.55 -11.19 -0.28
N PRO A 421 -22.54 -10.78 -1.09
CA PRO A 421 -22.78 -10.09 -2.36
C PRO A 421 -23.82 -10.78 -3.24
N GLY A 422 -24.83 -10.00 -3.69
CA GLY A 422 -25.96 -10.50 -4.48
C GLY A 422 -27.09 -11.15 -3.68
N ARG A 423 -27.09 -11.07 -2.34
CA ARG A 423 -28.20 -11.54 -1.47
C ARG A 423 -28.90 -10.42 -0.69
N ASP A 424 -28.48 -9.18 -0.84
CA ASP A 424 -29.07 -8.02 -0.17
C ASP A 424 -30.38 -7.61 -0.84
N ASN A 425 -31.34 -7.14 -0.05
CA ASN A 425 -32.64 -6.66 -0.54
C ASN A 425 -32.57 -5.26 -1.16
N ASN A 426 -31.44 -4.56 -1.11
CA ASN A 426 -31.28 -3.25 -1.74
C ASN A 426 -31.01 -3.39 -3.22
N ASP A 427 -31.78 -2.67 -4.07
CA ASP A 427 -31.68 -2.65 -5.53
C ASP A 427 -30.38 -2.05 -6.09
N GLU A 428 -29.42 -1.72 -5.22
CA GLU A 428 -28.18 -1.04 -5.54
C GLU A 428 -26.92 -1.90 -5.37
N VAL A 429 -26.80 -2.99 -6.14
CA VAL A 429 -25.50 -3.41 -6.65
C VAL A 429 -25.40 -2.92 -8.10
N LYS A 430 -25.65 -1.64 -8.33
CA LYS A 430 -25.26 -0.96 -9.56
C LYS A 430 -23.78 -0.59 -9.45
N LEU A 431 -22.93 -1.43 -10.00
CA LEU A 431 -21.70 -0.96 -10.62
C LEU A 431 -22.15 0.06 -11.68
N TYR A 432 -21.99 1.36 -11.38
CA TYR A 432 -22.20 2.41 -12.36
C TYR A 432 -21.32 2.11 -13.56
N ARG A 433 -21.94 1.71 -14.66
CA ARG A 433 -21.26 1.54 -15.94
C ARG A 433 -20.96 2.92 -16.49
N ARG A 434 -19.93 3.01 -17.31
CA ARG A 434 -19.59 4.22 -18.09
C ARG A 434 -20.79 4.77 -18.86
N SER A 435 -21.73 3.88 -19.28
CA SER A 435 -23.00 4.20 -19.89
C SER A 435 -23.98 5.00 -18.99
N ASP A 436 -23.95 4.78 -17.68
CA ASP A 436 -24.84 5.48 -16.74
C ASP A 436 -24.33 6.91 -16.47
N VAL A 437 -23.02 7.11 -16.61
CA VAL A 437 -22.36 8.43 -16.55
C VAL A 437 -22.59 9.19 -17.86
N ASP A 438 -22.58 8.49 -19.01
CA ASP A 438 -22.83 9.06 -20.33
C ASP A 438 -24.31 9.40 -20.54
N ALA A 439 -25.26 8.61 -19.99
CA ALA A 439 -26.70 8.92 -20.00
C ALA A 439 -27.04 10.18 -19.18
N ARG A 440 -26.32 10.43 -18.06
CA ARG A 440 -26.41 11.70 -17.33
C ARG A 440 -25.82 12.89 -18.09
N LYS A 441 -24.86 12.67 -18.98
CA LYS A 441 -24.30 13.72 -19.84
C LYS A 441 -25.23 14.14 -20.98
N HIS A 442 -26.18 13.31 -21.39
CA HIS A 442 -27.02 13.54 -22.55
C HIS A 442 -28.50 13.81 -22.24
N GLY A 443 -28.87 14.06 -20.96
CA GLY A 443 -30.16 14.65 -20.61
C GLY A 443 -31.42 13.93 -21.13
N GLU A 444 -31.38 12.62 -21.38
CA GLU A 444 -32.55 11.87 -21.82
C GLU A 444 -33.22 11.16 -20.64
N ASN A 445 -34.08 11.88 -19.94
CA ASN A 445 -35.28 11.29 -19.36
C ASN A 445 -36.43 12.27 -19.54
N ALA A 446 -37.25 11.94 -20.54
CA ALA A 446 -38.53 12.58 -20.76
C ALA A 446 -39.55 12.07 -19.72
N GLY A 447 -40.31 13.00 -19.16
CA GLY A 447 -41.57 12.73 -18.46
C GLY A 447 -41.77 13.57 -17.22
N GLU A 448 -42.23 14.72 -17.25
CA GLU A 448 -43.55 15.27 -17.00
C GLU A 448 -43.55 16.78 -16.78
N GLN A 449 -44.56 17.39 -17.35
CA GLN A 449 -44.81 18.81 -17.47
C GLN A 449 -44.97 19.53 -16.13
N GLY A 450 -44.40 20.75 -16.07
CA GLY A 450 -44.73 21.75 -15.06
C GLY A 450 -44.02 23.05 -15.39
N SER A 451 -44.73 23.97 -16.05
CA SER A 451 -44.31 25.33 -16.39
C SER A 451 -43.85 26.08 -15.15
N ASP A 452 -42.71 26.76 -15.17
CA ASP A 452 -42.70 28.20 -15.01
C ASP A 452 -41.33 28.83 -15.36
N ASN A 453 -41.43 30.04 -15.85
CA ASN A 453 -40.37 30.90 -16.34
C ASN A 453 -39.27 31.21 -15.32
N GLY A 454 -38.02 31.17 -15.74
CA GLY A 454 -36.97 31.84 -15.00
C GLY A 454 -35.54 31.51 -15.37
N ARG A 455 -35.04 32.11 -16.46
CA ARG A 455 -33.63 32.42 -16.76
C ARG A 455 -32.57 31.32 -16.58
N ASN A 456 -32.18 30.73 -17.72
CA ASN A 456 -30.91 30.08 -18.01
C ASN A 456 -29.72 30.84 -17.44
N THR A 457 -28.96 30.18 -16.57
CA THR A 457 -27.53 30.45 -16.32
C THR A 457 -26.83 29.11 -16.04
N ASP A 458 -26.84 28.18 -17.02
CA ASP A 458 -25.92 27.07 -17.05
C ASP A 458 -24.83 27.36 -18.09
N VAL A 459 -23.79 28.08 -17.64
CA VAL A 459 -22.61 28.36 -18.43
C VAL A 459 -21.42 27.70 -17.72
N PHE A 460 -20.88 26.65 -18.37
CA PHE A 460 -19.53 26.08 -18.23
C PHE A 460 -19.09 25.58 -16.85
N ARG A 461 -19.35 24.32 -16.54
CA ARG A 461 -18.57 23.52 -15.60
C ARG A 461 -17.90 22.35 -16.34
N ASN A 462 -16.75 22.62 -16.97
CA ASN A 462 -15.81 21.56 -17.35
C ASN A 462 -15.05 21.14 -16.08
N HIS A 463 -15.70 20.34 -15.23
CA HIS A 463 -15.00 19.65 -14.15
C HIS A 463 -14.56 18.31 -14.69
N SER A 464 -13.22 18.03 -14.64
CA SER A 464 -12.74 16.69 -14.93
C SER A 464 -13.45 15.67 -14.01
N PRO A 465 -13.70 14.43 -14.44
CA PRO A 465 -14.34 13.41 -13.61
C PRO A 465 -13.63 13.20 -12.27
N GLN A 466 -12.31 13.45 -12.21
CA GLN A 466 -11.50 13.35 -11.01
C GLN A 466 -11.79 14.49 -10.02
N MET A 467 -12.03 15.70 -10.52
CA MET A 467 -12.33 16.88 -9.69
C MET A 467 -13.73 16.73 -9.08
N GLU A 468 -14.68 16.20 -9.83
CA GLU A 468 -16.04 15.92 -9.34
C GLU A 468 -16.02 14.83 -8.24
N THR A 469 -15.23 13.78 -8.40
CA THR A 469 -15.03 12.76 -7.36
C THR A 469 -14.48 13.39 -6.08
N SER A 470 -13.45 14.26 -6.18
CA SER A 470 -12.84 14.94 -5.03
C SER A 470 -13.83 15.90 -4.35
N ARG A 471 -14.65 16.60 -5.13
CA ARG A 471 -15.72 17.47 -4.62
C ARG A 471 -16.74 16.69 -3.79
N LEU A 472 -17.22 15.57 -4.33
CA LEU A 472 -18.19 14.71 -3.63
C LEU A 472 -17.61 14.11 -2.36
N ILE A 473 -16.33 13.74 -2.36
CA ILE A 473 -15.65 13.24 -1.15
C ILE A 473 -15.59 14.35 -0.10
N CYS A 474 -15.16 15.55 -0.48
CA CYS A 474 -15.08 16.70 0.42
C CYS A 474 -16.45 17.04 1.02
N GLU A 475 -17.50 17.12 0.20
CA GLU A 475 -18.86 17.37 0.64
C GLU A 475 -19.40 16.25 1.54
N GLY A 476 -19.16 15.00 1.16
CA GLY A 476 -19.59 13.82 1.93
C GLY A 476 -18.89 13.68 3.29
N LEU A 477 -17.70 14.27 3.44
CA LEU A 477 -16.98 14.35 4.73
C LEU A 477 -17.41 15.56 5.58
N GLY A 478 -18.37 16.39 5.10
CA GLY A 478 -18.86 17.56 5.83
C GLY A 478 -18.13 18.85 5.49
N GLY A 479 -17.43 18.92 4.36
CA GLY A 479 -16.68 20.08 3.89
C GLY A 479 -15.21 20.10 4.32
N LYS A 480 -14.44 20.99 3.69
CA LYS A 480 -12.98 21.11 3.92
C LYS A 480 -12.63 21.38 5.38
N THR A 481 -13.39 22.22 6.06
CA THR A 481 -13.17 22.60 7.47
C THR A 481 -13.39 21.44 8.43
N ASN A 482 -14.16 20.42 8.03
CA ASN A 482 -14.39 19.22 8.83
C ASN A 482 -13.31 18.15 8.65
N ILE A 483 -12.44 18.27 7.64
CA ILE A 483 -11.41 17.27 7.34
C ILE A 483 -10.11 17.66 8.06
N SER A 484 -9.71 16.81 9.02
CA SER A 484 -8.47 16.98 9.79
C SER A 484 -7.26 16.32 9.15
N ASP A 485 -7.47 15.16 8.49
CA ASP A 485 -6.38 14.35 7.92
C ASP A 485 -6.94 13.47 6.80
N VAL A 486 -6.14 13.31 5.73
CA VAL A 486 -6.45 12.43 4.59
C VAL A 486 -5.30 11.49 4.35
N ASP A 487 -5.60 10.19 4.35
CA ASP A 487 -4.62 9.15 4.08
C ASP A 487 -5.29 7.95 3.38
N CYS A 488 -4.52 6.99 2.90
CA CYS A 488 -5.09 5.79 2.29
C CYS A 488 -4.31 4.52 2.65
N CYS A 489 -4.97 3.38 2.55
CA CYS A 489 -4.31 2.07 2.46
C CYS A 489 -4.49 1.51 1.04
N ALA A 490 -4.15 0.24 0.81
CA ALA A 490 -4.22 -0.37 -0.52
C ALA A 490 -5.58 -0.21 -1.23
N THR A 491 -6.68 -0.14 -0.49
CA THR A 491 -8.05 -0.13 -1.04
C THR A 491 -8.99 0.90 -0.43
N ARG A 492 -8.56 1.63 0.62
CA ARG A 492 -9.42 2.54 1.39
C ARG A 492 -8.80 3.91 1.53
N LEU A 493 -9.59 4.94 1.26
CA LEU A 493 -9.31 6.29 1.70
C LEU A 493 -9.66 6.38 3.19
N ARG A 494 -8.79 6.94 3.98
CA ARG A 494 -8.94 7.08 5.44
C ARG A 494 -8.86 8.55 5.79
N CYS A 495 -9.97 9.09 6.25
CA CYS A 495 -10.07 10.49 6.66
C CYS A 495 -10.33 10.55 8.16
N THR A 496 -9.77 11.57 8.81
CA THR A 496 -10.13 11.97 10.15
C THR A 496 -10.92 13.26 10.06
N VAL A 497 -12.09 13.31 10.68
CA VAL A 497 -12.96 14.50 10.71
C VAL A 497 -13.02 15.10 12.10
N TYR A 498 -13.35 16.37 12.22
CA TYR A 498 -13.57 17.05 13.50
C TYR A 498 -14.94 16.72 14.09
N ASP A 499 -15.96 16.61 13.24
CA ASP A 499 -17.33 16.23 13.63
C ASP A 499 -17.84 15.11 12.71
N ALA A 500 -18.06 13.93 13.31
CA ALA A 500 -18.58 12.77 12.61
C ALA A 500 -20.08 12.86 12.25
N ALA A 501 -20.82 13.77 12.87
CA ALA A 501 -22.24 13.99 12.57
C ALA A 501 -22.45 14.67 11.20
N LEU A 502 -21.46 15.40 10.71
CA LEU A 502 -21.50 16.07 9.40
C LEU A 502 -21.21 15.13 8.22
N VAL A 503 -20.85 13.87 8.48
CA VAL A 503 -20.48 12.92 7.43
C VAL A 503 -21.71 12.31 6.78
N LYS A 504 -21.87 12.55 5.46
CA LYS A 504 -22.97 12.08 4.61
C LYS A 504 -22.55 10.85 3.82
N GLU A 505 -23.00 9.67 4.21
CA GLU A 505 -22.58 8.42 3.55
C GLU A 505 -23.13 8.26 2.13
N ASP A 506 -24.32 8.77 1.88
CA ASP A 506 -24.96 8.80 0.56
C ASP A 506 -24.14 9.55 -0.47
N VAL A 507 -23.62 10.72 -0.10
CA VAL A 507 -22.73 11.53 -0.94
C VAL A 507 -21.39 10.84 -1.16
N LEU A 508 -20.82 10.21 -0.12
CA LEU A 508 -19.60 9.41 -0.26
C LEU A 508 -19.78 8.20 -1.18
N ARG A 509 -20.93 7.57 -1.14
CA ARG A 509 -21.25 6.48 -2.09
C ARG A 509 -21.41 7.00 -3.51
N ALA A 510 -22.00 8.17 -3.69
CA ALA A 510 -22.15 8.82 -5.00
C ALA A 510 -20.79 9.16 -5.64
N SER A 511 -19.71 9.33 -4.86
CA SER A 511 -18.36 9.53 -5.38
C SER A 511 -17.73 8.27 -6.00
N GLY A 512 -18.42 7.13 -6.00
CA GLY A 512 -17.93 5.85 -6.50
C GLY A 512 -17.38 4.91 -5.43
N ALA A 513 -17.62 5.19 -4.15
CA ALA A 513 -17.20 4.32 -3.06
C ALA A 513 -18.02 3.04 -2.99
N SER A 514 -17.35 1.89 -2.85
CA SER A 514 -18.00 0.58 -2.65
C SER A 514 -18.54 0.40 -1.22
N GLY A 515 -18.08 1.21 -0.27
CA GLY A 515 -18.52 1.16 1.13
C GLY A 515 -17.91 2.27 1.96
N VAL A 516 -18.58 2.62 3.06
CA VAL A 516 -18.13 3.62 4.03
C VAL A 516 -18.20 3.02 5.43
N VAL A 517 -17.16 3.18 6.24
CA VAL A 517 -17.09 2.72 7.63
C VAL A 517 -16.72 3.91 8.50
N LYS A 518 -17.58 4.22 9.48
CA LYS A 518 -17.35 5.27 10.48
C LYS A 518 -16.99 4.63 11.81
N LYS A 519 -15.95 5.13 12.48
CA LYS A 519 -15.58 4.73 13.83
C LYS A 519 -15.01 5.93 14.59
N GLY A 520 -15.81 6.49 15.50
CA GLY A 520 -15.46 7.76 16.15
C GLY A 520 -15.27 8.87 15.11
N TYR A 521 -14.17 9.58 15.17
CA TYR A 521 -13.80 10.62 14.19
C TYR A 521 -13.14 10.08 12.91
N GLY A 522 -12.93 8.77 12.80
CA GLY A 522 -12.32 8.12 11.63
C GLY A 522 -13.37 7.65 10.63
N VAL A 523 -13.20 8.05 9.36
CA VAL A 523 -14.03 7.63 8.23
C VAL A 523 -13.16 6.86 7.24
N GLN A 524 -13.57 5.64 6.89
CA GLN A 524 -12.90 4.83 5.88
C GLN A 524 -13.82 4.64 4.68
N ILE A 525 -13.35 5.03 3.50
CA ILE A 525 -14.11 5.01 2.25
C ILE A 525 -13.41 4.04 1.30
N ILE A 526 -14.13 3.04 0.80
CA ILE A 526 -13.57 1.92 0.04
C ILE A 526 -13.65 2.22 -1.45
N TYR A 527 -12.50 2.41 -2.12
CA TYR A 527 -12.39 2.67 -3.57
C TYR A 527 -11.66 1.57 -4.34
N GLY A 528 -11.07 0.58 -3.64
CA GLY A 528 -10.24 -0.43 -4.27
C GLY A 528 -8.85 0.10 -4.70
N PRO A 529 -8.19 -0.56 -5.67
CA PRO A 529 -6.78 -0.29 -6.02
C PRO A 529 -6.47 1.15 -6.49
N LYS A 530 -7.49 1.90 -6.92
CA LYS A 530 -7.34 3.30 -7.41
C LYS A 530 -7.28 4.34 -6.29
N VAL A 531 -7.36 3.92 -5.04
CA VAL A 531 -7.47 4.83 -3.88
C VAL A 531 -6.30 5.79 -3.73
N SER A 532 -5.08 5.39 -4.12
CA SER A 532 -3.90 6.28 -4.05
C SER A 532 -4.02 7.48 -4.98
N VAL A 533 -4.54 7.27 -6.18
CA VAL A 533 -4.82 8.34 -7.15
C VAL A 533 -5.95 9.24 -6.63
N ILE A 534 -7.01 8.65 -6.07
CA ILE A 534 -8.13 9.41 -5.49
C ILE A 534 -7.65 10.26 -4.31
N LYS A 535 -6.76 9.73 -3.46
CA LYS A 535 -6.16 10.48 -2.34
C LYS A 535 -5.41 11.71 -2.86
N SER A 536 -4.50 11.51 -3.83
CA SER A 536 -3.71 12.61 -4.40
C SER A 536 -4.62 13.70 -4.99
N ASN A 537 -5.62 13.31 -5.78
CA ASN A 537 -6.58 14.26 -6.36
C ASN A 537 -7.40 15.00 -5.30
N LEU A 538 -7.77 14.32 -4.20
CA LEU A 538 -8.47 14.97 -3.09
C LEU A 538 -7.56 15.95 -2.34
N GLU A 539 -6.30 15.62 -2.12
CA GLU A 539 -5.32 16.52 -1.50
C GLU A 539 -5.11 17.77 -2.37
N ASP A 540 -4.95 17.60 -3.69
CA ASP A 540 -4.86 18.72 -4.65
C ASP A 540 -6.13 19.57 -4.63
N TYR A 541 -7.32 18.95 -4.60
CA TYR A 541 -8.59 19.65 -4.48
C TYR A 541 -8.67 20.45 -3.18
N LEU A 542 -8.26 19.87 -2.04
CA LEU A 542 -8.27 20.53 -0.74
C LEU A 542 -7.23 21.65 -0.64
N GLU A 543 -6.07 21.54 -1.29
CA GLU A 543 -5.05 22.60 -1.32
C GLU A 543 -5.44 23.74 -2.26
N GLY A 544 -6.08 23.47 -3.39
CA GLY A 544 -6.54 24.45 -4.38
C GLY A 544 -7.90 25.09 -4.08
N TYR A 545 -8.64 24.56 -3.09
CA TYR A 545 -9.97 25.04 -2.76
C TYR A 545 -9.91 26.17 -1.74
N ASP A 546 -9.93 27.42 -2.22
CA ASP A 546 -10.18 28.59 -1.38
C ASP A 546 -11.69 28.90 -1.44
N GLU A 547 -12.43 28.69 -0.36
CA GLU A 547 -13.88 28.95 -0.26
C GLU A 547 -14.24 30.40 -0.55
N LYS A 548 -13.24 31.31 -0.49
CA LYS A 548 -13.38 32.75 -0.81
C LYS A 548 -13.01 33.10 -2.25
N ALA A 549 -12.46 32.15 -3.03
CA ALA A 549 -11.97 32.40 -4.39
C ALA A 549 -12.92 31.97 -5.51
N VAL A 550 -14.14 31.54 -5.21
CA VAL A 550 -15.20 31.46 -6.22
C VAL A 550 -15.88 32.85 -6.28
N ILE A 551 -15.10 33.88 -6.50
CA ILE A 551 -15.62 35.05 -7.18
C ILE A 551 -15.78 34.59 -8.63
N ALA A 552 -17.02 34.42 -9.06
CA ALA A 552 -17.32 34.31 -10.48
C ALA A 552 -16.85 35.65 -11.10
N VAL A 553 -15.64 35.65 -11.67
CA VAL A 553 -15.17 36.76 -12.47
C VAL A 553 -15.99 36.70 -13.74
N SER A 554 -17.05 37.51 -13.84
CA SER A 554 -17.74 37.73 -15.09
C SER A 554 -16.77 38.51 -16.00
N ILE A 555 -16.20 37.81 -16.96
CA ILE A 555 -15.46 38.42 -18.06
C ILE A 555 -16.51 38.82 -19.07
N LEU A 556 -16.68 40.12 -19.29
CA LEU A 556 -17.58 40.66 -20.31
C LEU A 556 -16.93 40.47 -21.70
N SER A 557 -17.75 40.26 -22.72
CA SER A 557 -17.22 40.30 -24.08
C SER A 557 -16.59 41.69 -24.36
N PRO A 558 -15.35 41.73 -24.88
CA PRO A 558 -14.70 43.03 -25.19
C PRO A 558 -15.38 43.76 -26.34
N VAL A 559 -16.22 43.11 -27.12
CA VAL A 559 -16.95 43.67 -28.27
C VAL A 559 -18.37 43.13 -28.28
N THR A 560 -19.30 43.93 -28.79
CA THR A 560 -20.65 43.48 -29.11
C THR A 560 -20.63 42.81 -30.47
N GLY A 561 -21.08 41.52 -30.52
CA GLY A 561 -21.03 40.78 -31.78
C GLY A 561 -21.59 39.37 -31.69
N GLU A 562 -21.54 38.65 -32.81
CA GLU A 562 -21.95 37.27 -32.89
C GLU A 562 -20.83 36.35 -32.44
N VAL A 563 -21.15 35.37 -31.58
CA VAL A 563 -20.18 34.46 -30.97
C VAL A 563 -20.11 33.17 -31.78
N PHE A 564 -18.88 32.73 -32.10
CA PHE A 564 -18.59 31.53 -32.84
C PHE A 564 -17.63 30.62 -32.05
N GLU A 565 -17.68 29.32 -32.33
CA GLU A 565 -16.65 28.39 -31.88
C GLU A 565 -15.30 28.71 -32.56
N LEU A 566 -14.21 28.62 -31.79
CA LEU A 566 -12.87 28.90 -32.29
C LEU A 566 -12.49 28.04 -33.50
N SER A 567 -13.00 26.79 -33.54
CA SER A 567 -12.82 25.84 -34.63
C SER A 567 -13.38 26.31 -35.99
N SER A 568 -14.30 27.27 -35.99
CA SER A 568 -14.92 27.83 -37.21
C SER A 568 -14.17 29.04 -37.78
N VAL A 569 -13.13 29.53 -37.13
CA VAL A 569 -12.33 30.69 -37.57
C VAL A 569 -11.43 30.28 -38.74
N PRO A 570 -11.33 31.10 -39.82
CA PRO A 570 -10.53 30.74 -41.00
C PRO A 570 -9.01 30.73 -40.77
N ASP A 571 -8.51 31.14 -39.63
CA ASP A 571 -7.10 31.11 -39.26
C ASP A 571 -6.75 29.81 -38.56
N GLU A 572 -5.79 29.06 -39.15
CA GLU A 572 -5.38 27.73 -38.68
C GLU A 572 -4.71 27.75 -37.30
N ALA A 573 -4.03 28.85 -36.93
CA ALA A 573 -3.39 28.98 -35.60
C ALA A 573 -4.42 29.04 -34.48
N PHE A 574 -5.60 29.62 -34.74
CA PHE A 574 -6.68 29.71 -33.78
C PHE A 574 -7.62 28.50 -33.87
N SER A 575 -8.04 28.09 -35.07
CA SER A 575 -9.01 27.01 -35.26
C SER A 575 -8.48 25.63 -34.84
N SER A 576 -7.15 25.42 -34.84
CA SER A 576 -6.51 24.18 -34.36
C SER A 576 -6.34 24.12 -32.84
N GLY A 577 -6.62 25.20 -32.11
CA GLY A 577 -6.41 25.28 -30.65
C GLY A 577 -4.95 25.40 -30.21
N ILE A 578 -3.99 25.60 -31.12
CA ILE A 578 -2.55 25.76 -30.78
C ILE A 578 -2.31 26.97 -29.88
N MET A 579 -3.14 28.03 -30.04
CA MET A 579 -3.05 29.25 -29.24
C MET A 579 -3.89 29.19 -27.95
N GLY A 580 -4.51 28.04 -27.65
CA GLY A 580 -5.37 27.79 -26.50
C GLY A 580 -6.85 27.72 -26.85
N ASP A 581 -7.67 27.31 -25.87
CA ASP A 581 -9.13 27.23 -26.02
C ASP A 581 -9.75 28.63 -25.88
N GLY A 582 -10.78 28.92 -26.69
CA GLY A 582 -11.43 30.19 -26.67
C GLY A 582 -12.71 30.26 -27.51
N ILE A 583 -13.25 31.46 -27.62
CA ILE A 583 -14.36 31.78 -28.51
C ILE A 583 -13.94 32.91 -29.46
N ALA A 584 -14.51 32.94 -30.65
CA ALA A 584 -14.38 34.06 -31.58
C ALA A 584 -15.64 34.93 -31.54
N VAL A 585 -15.46 36.21 -31.65
CA VAL A 585 -16.59 37.17 -31.74
C VAL A 585 -16.45 38.00 -33.00
N LEU A 586 -17.43 37.97 -33.86
CA LEU A 586 -17.49 38.86 -35.02
C LEU A 586 -18.18 40.19 -34.58
N PRO A 587 -17.41 41.29 -34.49
CA PRO A 587 -17.96 42.54 -33.96
C PRO A 587 -19.03 43.13 -34.86
N THR A 588 -20.14 43.54 -34.26
CA THR A 588 -21.19 44.31 -34.91
C THR A 588 -21.13 45.80 -34.58
N ASP A 589 -20.28 46.19 -33.61
CA ASP A 589 -20.03 47.54 -33.18
C ASP A 589 -18.50 47.79 -33.14
N PRO A 590 -18.00 48.91 -33.61
CA PRO A 590 -16.56 49.24 -33.57
C PRO A 590 -16.01 49.60 -32.18
N GLU A 591 -16.84 49.67 -31.16
CA GLU A 591 -16.42 50.00 -29.80
C GLU A 591 -15.85 48.73 -29.10
N ILE A 592 -14.61 48.88 -28.60
CA ILE A 592 -13.94 47.83 -27.80
C ILE A 592 -13.92 48.27 -26.35
N THR A 593 -14.45 47.44 -25.46
CA THR A 593 -14.51 47.69 -24.02
C THR A 593 -13.56 46.74 -23.27
N ALA A 594 -13.06 47.17 -22.10
CA ALA A 594 -12.26 46.29 -21.26
C ALA A 594 -13.11 45.15 -20.71
N PRO A 595 -12.69 43.87 -20.88
CA PRO A 595 -13.47 42.71 -20.44
C PRO A 595 -13.52 42.58 -18.91
N VAL A 596 -12.63 43.26 -18.19
CA VAL A 596 -12.55 43.29 -16.72
C VAL A 596 -12.16 44.70 -16.25
N ALA A 597 -12.54 45.06 -15.03
CA ALA A 597 -12.07 46.28 -14.42
C ALA A 597 -10.56 46.21 -14.13
N GLY A 598 -9.81 47.20 -14.59
CA GLY A 598 -8.36 47.22 -14.43
C GLY A 598 -7.73 48.50 -14.97
N THR A 599 -6.40 48.58 -14.94
CA THR A 599 -5.60 49.64 -15.52
C THR A 599 -4.89 49.12 -16.77
N ILE A 600 -4.96 49.87 -17.88
CA ILE A 600 -4.24 49.55 -19.11
C ILE A 600 -2.76 49.70 -18.83
N ALA A 601 -2.03 48.58 -18.87
CA ALA A 601 -0.59 48.53 -18.60
C ALA A 601 0.24 48.91 -19.84
N PHE A 602 -0.22 48.51 -21.03
CA PHE A 602 0.50 48.73 -22.29
C PHE A 602 -0.46 48.70 -23.49
N VAL A 603 -0.17 49.54 -24.49
CA VAL A 603 -0.84 49.51 -25.80
C VAL A 603 0.26 49.50 -26.86
N PHE A 604 0.23 48.57 -27.79
CA PHE A 604 1.17 48.53 -28.91
C PHE A 604 0.94 49.66 -29.91
N ASP A 605 2.03 50.17 -30.52
CA ASP A 605 1.95 51.22 -31.55
C ASP A 605 1.09 50.80 -32.75
N THR A 606 0.98 49.51 -33.01
CA THR A 606 0.11 48.90 -34.02
C THR A 606 -1.37 48.90 -33.64
N LYS A 607 -1.72 49.40 -32.44
CA LYS A 607 -3.09 49.40 -31.86
C LYS A 607 -3.70 47.98 -31.70
N HIS A 608 -2.89 46.94 -31.62
CA HIS A 608 -3.31 45.61 -31.14
C HIS A 608 -3.28 45.64 -29.60
N ALA A 609 -4.37 45.22 -28.96
CA ALA A 609 -4.50 45.13 -27.50
C ALA A 609 -4.26 43.70 -27.02
#